data_e44a7e8d703604e74f061f2f67cfba88
#
_entry.id   e44a7e8d703604e74f061f2f67cfba88
#
_cell.length_a   1.000
_cell.length_b   1.000
_cell.length_c   1.000
_cell.angle_alpha   90.00
_cell.angle_beta   90.00
_cell.angle_gamma   90.00
#
_symmetry.space_group_name_H-M   'P 1'
#
loop_
_entity.id
_entity.type
_entity.pdbx_description
1 polymer ?
#
loop_
_entity_poly.entity_id
_entity_poly.type
_entity_poly.pdbx_seq_one_letter_code
_entity_poly.pdbx_strand_id
1 'polypeptide(L)'
;VFHQSRYTSYMVFDATAGEDPLDSVYSGYIHFFVGENYPRTPLWLQVGLAQYYETFRATSTTVEVGRPHPAHARFLAQGWRIPLPKLLEVSRESPVNRDSDQYGIYASHCWALVHYLLVGGEGLAPRVPDLLARLDELIPAGTASCAVRLDGAFELVRARSVPRQQPPYR
;
A
#
# COMPACT_ATOMS: atom_id res chain seq x y z
N VAL A 1 -0.69 4.04 15.87
CA VAL A 1 0.74 4.21 15.51
C VAL A 1 1.47 2.90 15.73
N PHE A 2 2.25 2.45 14.74
CA PHE A 2 3.11 1.27 14.83
C PHE A 2 4.50 1.69 15.32
N HIS A 3 4.99 1.01 16.34
CA HIS A 3 6.33 1.23 16.90
C HIS A 3 7.14 -0.05 16.79
N GLN A 4 8.35 0.07 16.26
CA GLN A 4 9.30 -1.02 16.15
C GLN A 4 10.53 -0.70 16.98
N SER A 5 10.90 -1.62 17.86
CA SER A 5 12.17 -1.61 18.59
C SER A 5 13.01 -2.80 18.17
N ARG A 6 14.26 -2.86 18.64
CA ARG A 6 15.17 -3.97 18.33
C ARG A 6 14.62 -5.36 18.72
N TYR A 7 13.77 -5.42 19.74
CA TYR A 7 13.30 -6.68 20.35
C TYR A 7 11.80 -6.88 20.28
N THR A 8 11.03 -5.83 19.97
CA THR A 8 9.57 -5.86 20.06
C THR A 8 8.96 -4.89 19.10
N SER A 9 7.91 -5.33 18.42
CA SER A 9 7.03 -4.47 17.65
C SER A 9 5.69 -4.38 18.35
N TYR A 10 5.16 -3.18 18.53
CA TYR A 10 3.86 -2.97 19.14
C TYR A 10 3.08 -1.88 18.43
N MET A 11 1.79 -1.97 18.54
CA MET A 11 0.86 -1.04 17.93
C MET A 11 0.07 -0.31 19.00
N VAL A 12 0.02 1.02 18.91
CA VAL A 12 -0.77 1.86 19.80
C VAL A 12 -1.88 2.50 18.96
N PHE A 13 -3.11 2.36 19.42
CA PHE A 13 -4.27 2.98 18.81
C PHE A 13 -5.17 3.60 19.86
N ASP A 14 -5.90 4.64 19.47
CA ASP A 14 -6.91 5.26 20.31
C ASP A 14 -8.22 4.50 20.13
N ALA A 15 -8.65 3.80 21.17
CA ALA A 15 -9.88 3.01 21.13
C ALA A 15 -11.17 3.89 21.08
N THR A 16 -11.02 5.20 21.20
CA THR A 16 -12.14 6.16 21.12
C THR A 16 -12.16 6.94 19.81
N ALA A 17 -11.12 6.79 18.97
CA ALA A 17 -10.98 7.54 17.73
C ALA A 17 -11.75 6.88 16.58
N GLY A 18 -12.52 7.70 15.85
CA GLY A 18 -13.17 7.30 14.60
C GLY A 18 -14.40 6.41 14.78
N GLU A 19 -14.89 5.90 13.65
CA GLU A 19 -16.05 5.01 13.60
C GLU A 19 -15.69 3.57 14.04
N ASP A 20 -14.46 3.13 13.71
CA ASP A 20 -13.92 1.86 14.17
C ASP A 20 -12.42 2.02 14.51
N PRO A 21 -12.03 1.89 15.79
CA PRO A 21 -10.65 2.05 16.21
C PRO A 21 -9.69 1.00 15.61
N LEU A 22 -10.21 -0.11 15.10
CA LEU A 22 -9.40 -1.15 14.47
C LEU A 22 -8.94 -0.79 13.04
N ASP A 23 -9.57 0.20 12.38
CA ASP A 23 -9.17 0.63 11.04
C ASP A 23 -7.70 1.03 10.99
N SER A 24 -7.27 1.86 11.93
CA SER A 24 -5.86 2.26 12.04
C SER A 24 -4.90 1.11 12.37
N VAL A 25 -5.40 0.09 13.08
CA VAL A 25 -4.64 -1.13 13.41
C VAL A 25 -4.41 -1.94 12.14
N TYR A 26 -5.44 -2.19 11.36
CA TYR A 26 -5.32 -2.96 10.11
C TYR A 26 -4.42 -2.25 9.10
N SER A 27 -4.65 -0.96 8.88
CA SER A 27 -3.81 -0.15 7.99
C SER A 27 -2.35 -0.17 8.43
N GLY A 28 -2.08 0.08 9.71
CA GLY A 28 -0.73 0.05 10.28
C GLY A 28 -0.06 -1.31 10.17
N TYR A 29 -0.80 -2.40 10.41
CA TYR A 29 -0.29 -3.76 10.27
C TYR A 29 0.11 -4.07 8.82
N ILE A 30 -0.71 -3.70 7.85
CA ILE A 30 -0.39 -3.93 6.43
C ILE A 30 0.84 -3.12 6.01
N HIS A 31 0.96 -1.87 6.43
CA HIS A 31 2.16 -1.08 6.20
C HIS A 31 3.42 -1.76 6.73
N PHE A 32 3.36 -2.25 7.96
CA PHE A 32 4.46 -3.01 8.56
C PHE A 32 4.74 -4.30 7.80
N PHE A 33 3.73 -5.13 7.59
CA PHE A 33 3.87 -6.43 6.92
C PHE A 33 4.49 -6.31 5.52
N VAL A 34 3.98 -5.37 4.71
CA VAL A 34 4.50 -5.15 3.36
C VAL A 34 5.92 -4.56 3.42
N GLY A 35 6.17 -3.62 4.34
CA GLY A 35 7.49 -3.02 4.50
C GLY A 35 8.59 -4.01 4.89
N GLU A 36 8.28 -4.95 5.79
CA GLU A 36 9.23 -5.97 6.26
C GLU A 36 9.43 -7.11 5.26
N ASN A 37 8.37 -7.58 4.63
CA ASN A 37 8.44 -8.76 3.75
C ASN A 37 8.73 -8.40 2.30
N TYR A 38 8.34 -7.19 1.86
CA TYR A 38 8.47 -6.71 0.49
C TYR A 38 9.01 -5.27 0.47
N PRO A 39 10.26 -5.03 0.93
CA PRO A 39 10.81 -3.69 1.17
C PRO A 39 10.92 -2.82 -0.09
N ARG A 40 10.84 -3.44 -1.26
CA ARG A 40 10.90 -2.76 -2.56
C ARG A 40 9.54 -2.41 -3.14
N THR A 41 8.47 -2.66 -2.39
CA THR A 41 7.12 -2.32 -2.85
C THR A 41 6.99 -0.82 -3.08
N PRO A 42 6.54 -0.39 -4.26
CA PRO A 42 6.28 1.02 -4.53
C PRO A 42 5.31 1.62 -3.53
N LEU A 43 5.52 2.90 -3.18
CA LEU A 43 4.74 3.57 -2.13
C LEU A 43 3.23 3.54 -2.42
N TRP A 44 2.83 3.77 -3.69
CA TRP A 44 1.42 3.74 -4.07
C TRP A 44 0.75 2.38 -3.80
N LEU A 45 1.48 1.28 -4.01
CA LEU A 45 0.95 -0.07 -3.77
C LEU A 45 0.91 -0.37 -2.26
N GLN A 46 1.94 0.03 -1.52
CA GLN A 46 1.97 -0.11 -0.06
C GLN A 46 0.82 0.66 0.60
N VAL A 47 0.64 1.93 0.20
CA VAL A 47 -0.45 2.78 0.70
C VAL A 47 -1.80 2.21 0.26
N GLY A 48 -1.95 1.84 -1.00
CA GLY A 48 -3.21 1.32 -1.52
C GLY A 48 -3.65 0.01 -0.87
N LEU A 49 -2.71 -0.91 -0.60
CA LEU A 49 -3.00 -2.14 0.15
C LEU A 49 -3.40 -1.83 1.60
N ALA A 50 -2.68 -0.92 2.28
CA ALA A 50 -3.02 -0.53 3.64
C ALA A 50 -4.44 0.04 3.72
N GLN A 51 -4.80 0.93 2.78
CA GLN A 51 -6.15 1.51 2.71
C GLN A 51 -7.22 0.49 2.29
N TYR A 52 -6.86 -0.50 1.47
CA TYR A 52 -7.78 -1.58 1.07
C TYR A 52 -8.14 -2.48 2.26
N TYR A 53 -7.18 -2.79 3.13
CA TYR A 53 -7.40 -3.61 4.32
C TYR A 53 -7.83 -2.82 5.56
N GLU A 54 -7.80 -1.49 5.54
CA GLU A 54 -8.22 -0.63 6.64
C GLU A 54 -9.65 -0.96 7.11
N THR A 55 -10.55 -1.20 6.18
CA THR A 55 -11.95 -1.54 6.45
C THR A 55 -12.23 -3.04 6.57
N PHE A 56 -11.21 -3.83 6.93
CA PHE A 56 -11.37 -5.28 7.13
C PHE A 56 -12.38 -5.56 8.24
N ARG A 57 -13.33 -6.45 7.96
CA ARG A 57 -14.31 -6.95 8.93
C ARG A 57 -14.47 -8.45 8.77
N ALA A 58 -14.48 -9.16 9.88
CA ALA A 58 -14.73 -10.59 9.92
C ALA A 58 -15.86 -10.90 10.89
N THR A 59 -16.77 -11.75 10.45
CA THR A 59 -17.80 -12.40 11.28
C THR A 59 -17.52 -13.88 11.35
N SER A 60 -18.37 -14.65 12.00
CA SER A 60 -18.27 -16.12 12.01
C SER A 60 -18.42 -16.77 10.64
N THR A 61 -19.01 -16.08 9.67
CA THR A 61 -19.39 -16.65 8.36
C THR A 61 -18.91 -15.84 7.16
N THR A 62 -18.54 -14.58 7.36
CA THR A 62 -18.19 -13.65 6.27
C THR A 62 -16.94 -12.89 6.56
N VAL A 63 -16.20 -12.56 5.51
CA VAL A 63 -15.08 -11.61 5.53
C VAL A 63 -15.38 -10.53 4.51
N GLU A 64 -15.34 -9.28 4.95
CA GLU A 64 -15.43 -8.11 4.09
C GLU A 64 -14.09 -7.37 4.08
N VAL A 65 -13.65 -6.95 2.90
CA VAL A 65 -12.41 -6.19 2.71
C VAL A 65 -12.56 -5.26 1.51
N GLY A 66 -11.84 -4.15 1.51
CA GLY A 66 -11.82 -3.22 0.39
C GLY A 66 -13.02 -2.28 0.30
N ARG A 67 -13.88 -2.21 1.32
CA ARG A 67 -14.92 -1.18 1.36
C ARG A 67 -14.29 0.21 1.34
N PRO A 68 -14.86 1.17 0.61
CA PRO A 68 -14.35 2.54 0.65
C PRO A 68 -14.58 3.14 2.04
N HIS A 69 -13.51 3.61 2.66
CA HIS A 69 -13.65 4.49 3.82
C HIS A 69 -14.39 5.78 3.39
N PRO A 70 -15.28 6.35 4.21
CA PRO A 70 -16.03 7.57 3.84
C PRO A 70 -15.15 8.73 3.35
N ALA A 71 -13.93 8.85 3.89
CA ALA A 71 -12.98 9.86 3.43
C ALA A 71 -12.56 9.64 1.97
N HIS A 72 -12.36 8.39 1.52
CA HIS A 72 -12.01 8.10 0.13
C HIS A 72 -13.12 8.50 -0.83
N ALA A 73 -14.37 8.15 -0.50
CA ALA A 73 -15.53 8.55 -1.30
C ALA A 73 -15.61 10.07 -1.43
N ARG A 74 -15.38 10.81 -0.33
CA ARG A 74 -15.37 12.27 -0.33
C ARG A 74 -14.27 12.85 -1.23
N PHE A 75 -13.03 12.41 -1.08
CA PHE A 75 -11.92 12.93 -1.89
C PHE A 75 -12.09 12.62 -3.37
N LEU A 76 -12.50 11.41 -3.72
CA LEU A 76 -12.73 11.02 -5.12
C LEU A 76 -13.93 11.79 -5.75
N ALA A 77 -14.98 12.09 -4.96
CA ALA A 77 -16.14 12.85 -5.42
C ALA A 77 -15.83 14.33 -5.69
N GLN A 78 -14.80 14.90 -5.06
CA GLN A 78 -14.38 16.29 -5.28
C GLN A 78 -13.78 16.53 -6.68
N GLY A 79 -13.59 15.48 -7.48
CA GLY A 79 -13.09 15.60 -8.85
C GLY A 79 -11.59 15.85 -8.99
N TRP A 80 -10.86 15.93 -7.89
CA TRP A 80 -9.39 15.98 -7.91
C TRP A 80 -8.84 14.68 -8.49
N ARG A 81 -8.10 14.79 -9.60
CA ARG A 81 -7.54 13.62 -10.27
C ARG A 81 -6.03 13.72 -10.33
N ILE A 82 -5.36 12.75 -9.75
CA ILE A 82 -3.92 12.57 -9.94
C ILE A 82 -3.73 11.71 -11.19
N PRO A 83 -3.05 12.21 -12.23
CA PRO A 83 -2.71 11.39 -13.39
C PRO A 83 -1.94 10.14 -12.97
N LEU A 84 -2.27 8.99 -13.56
CA LEU A 84 -1.68 7.71 -13.16
C LEU A 84 -0.14 7.72 -13.16
N PRO A 85 0.57 8.28 -14.16
CA PRO A 85 2.03 8.36 -14.09
C PRO A 85 2.53 9.10 -12.84
N LYS A 86 1.89 10.24 -12.50
CA LYS A 86 2.25 11.01 -11.29
C LYS A 86 1.94 10.27 -9.99
N LEU A 87 0.85 9.50 -9.97
CA LEU A 87 0.51 8.66 -8.81
C LEU A 87 1.60 7.62 -8.55
N LEU A 88 2.10 7.00 -9.62
CA LEU A 88 3.11 5.93 -9.53
C LEU A 88 4.52 6.47 -9.20
N GLU A 89 4.81 7.74 -9.50
CA GLU A 89 6.10 8.41 -9.22
C GLU A 89 6.24 8.91 -7.77
N VAL A 90 5.16 8.93 -6.97
CA VAL A 90 5.22 9.43 -5.60
C VAL A 90 6.15 8.55 -4.76
N SER A 91 7.13 9.18 -4.14
CA SER A 91 8.09 8.57 -3.21
C SER A 91 7.83 9.03 -1.78
N ARG A 92 8.55 8.46 -0.81
CA ARG A 92 8.45 8.86 0.61
C ARG A 92 8.87 10.31 0.86
N GLU A 93 9.75 10.85 0.01
CA GLU A 93 10.27 12.21 0.07
C GLU A 93 9.35 13.24 -0.60
N SER A 94 8.35 12.79 -1.35
CA SER A 94 7.42 13.65 -2.08
C SER A 94 6.66 14.60 -1.15
N PRO A 95 6.46 15.87 -1.55
CA PRO A 95 5.76 16.87 -0.73
C PRO A 95 4.34 16.46 -0.31
N VAL A 96 3.65 15.66 -1.11
CA VAL A 96 2.31 15.14 -0.83
C VAL A 96 2.22 14.43 0.54
N ASN A 97 3.31 13.87 1.04
CA ASN A 97 3.35 13.19 2.33
C ASN A 97 3.42 14.13 3.54
N ARG A 98 3.56 15.44 3.30
CA ARG A 98 3.68 16.47 4.35
C ARG A 98 2.40 17.25 4.58
N ASP A 99 1.45 17.13 3.67
CA ASP A 99 0.15 17.83 3.70
C ASP A 99 -0.96 16.78 3.84
N SER A 100 -1.78 16.91 4.89
CA SER A 100 -2.81 15.92 5.22
C SER A 100 -3.88 15.78 4.13
N ASP A 101 -4.28 16.88 3.49
CA ASP A 101 -5.32 16.86 2.47
C ASP A 101 -4.78 16.28 1.16
N GLN A 102 -3.57 16.69 0.77
CA GLN A 102 -2.91 16.12 -0.40
C GLN A 102 -2.63 14.62 -0.21
N TYR A 103 -2.21 14.21 1.00
CA TYR A 103 -2.03 12.81 1.32
C TYR A 103 -3.35 12.04 1.28
N GLY A 104 -4.44 12.61 1.80
CA GLY A 104 -5.77 12.00 1.73
C GLY A 104 -6.25 11.77 0.28
N ILE A 105 -6.02 12.74 -0.60
CA ILE A 105 -6.30 12.61 -2.03
C ILE A 105 -5.44 11.50 -2.64
N TYR A 106 -4.12 11.50 -2.37
CA TYR A 106 -3.19 10.49 -2.86
C TYR A 106 -3.57 9.09 -2.39
N ALA A 107 -3.81 8.90 -1.09
CA ALA A 107 -4.21 7.62 -0.50
C ALA A 107 -5.52 7.09 -1.09
N SER A 108 -6.48 7.98 -1.36
CA SER A 108 -7.74 7.62 -2.00
C SER A 108 -7.57 7.11 -3.42
N HIS A 109 -6.65 7.70 -4.20
CA HIS A 109 -6.33 7.23 -5.53
C HIS A 109 -5.55 5.90 -5.50
N CYS A 110 -4.65 5.73 -4.53
CA CYS A 110 -3.95 4.45 -4.31
C CYS A 110 -4.94 3.34 -3.94
N TRP A 111 -5.88 3.62 -3.03
CA TRP A 111 -6.97 2.71 -2.70
C TRP A 111 -7.77 2.32 -3.94
N ALA A 112 -8.23 3.30 -4.73
CA ALA A 112 -9.04 3.06 -5.92
C ALA A 112 -8.30 2.20 -6.96
N LEU A 113 -7.00 2.45 -7.17
CA LEU A 113 -6.17 1.66 -8.08
C LEU A 113 -6.01 0.22 -7.58
N VAL A 114 -5.68 0.04 -6.30
CA VAL A 114 -5.54 -1.31 -5.72
C VAL A 114 -6.88 -2.05 -5.71
N HIS A 115 -7.97 -1.36 -5.36
CA HIS A 115 -9.31 -1.94 -5.43
C HIS A 115 -9.66 -2.41 -6.86
N TYR A 116 -9.36 -1.59 -7.88
CA TYR A 116 -9.54 -1.98 -9.27
C TYR A 116 -8.70 -3.20 -9.65
N LEU A 117 -7.43 -3.25 -9.23
CA LEU A 117 -6.54 -4.37 -9.51
C LEU A 117 -6.98 -5.68 -8.83
N LEU A 118 -7.60 -5.59 -7.64
CA LEU A 118 -8.02 -6.76 -6.88
C LEU A 118 -9.43 -7.25 -7.26
N VAL A 119 -10.33 -6.34 -7.60
CA VAL A 119 -11.77 -6.64 -7.76
C VAL A 119 -12.29 -6.30 -9.16
N GLY A 120 -11.67 -5.34 -9.84
CA GLY A 120 -12.20 -4.76 -11.09
C GLY A 120 -11.93 -5.57 -12.36
N GLY A 121 -11.11 -6.62 -12.31
CA GLY A 121 -10.76 -7.41 -13.49
C GLY A 121 -10.71 -8.90 -13.23
N GLU A 122 -11.25 -9.70 -14.17
CA GLU A 122 -11.12 -11.16 -14.09
C GLU A 122 -9.65 -11.57 -14.07
N GLY A 123 -9.21 -12.17 -12.96
CA GLY A 123 -7.90 -12.80 -12.83
C GLY A 123 -6.74 -11.91 -12.35
N LEU A 124 -6.97 -10.67 -11.88
CA LEU A 124 -5.90 -9.84 -11.31
C LEU A 124 -5.64 -10.15 -9.83
N ALA A 125 -6.67 -10.42 -9.04
CA ALA A 125 -6.54 -10.69 -7.60
C ALA A 125 -5.56 -11.83 -7.25
N PRO A 126 -5.56 -12.99 -7.94
CA PRO A 126 -4.62 -14.08 -7.66
C PRO A 126 -3.16 -13.71 -7.96
N ARG A 127 -2.91 -12.65 -8.73
CA ARG A 127 -1.57 -12.22 -9.16
C ARG A 127 -0.90 -11.22 -8.22
N VAL A 128 -1.62 -10.70 -7.22
CA VAL A 128 -1.03 -9.71 -6.29
C VAL A 128 0.13 -10.29 -5.48
N PRO A 129 0.07 -11.49 -4.90
CA PRO A 129 1.22 -12.10 -4.25
C PRO A 129 2.41 -12.29 -5.19
N ASP A 130 2.15 -12.73 -6.43
CA ASP A 130 3.17 -12.88 -7.46
C ASP A 130 3.76 -11.53 -7.87
N LEU A 131 2.93 -10.49 -7.96
CA LEU A 131 3.37 -9.12 -8.23
C LEU A 131 4.29 -8.62 -7.12
N LEU A 132 3.92 -8.78 -5.85
CA LEU A 132 4.74 -8.37 -4.71
C LEU A 132 6.09 -9.10 -4.69
N ALA A 133 6.08 -10.42 -4.89
CA ALA A 133 7.30 -11.21 -4.97
C ALA A 133 8.21 -10.77 -6.13
N ARG A 134 7.63 -10.51 -7.31
CA ARG A 134 8.37 -10.01 -8.48
C ARG A 134 8.92 -8.61 -8.30
N LEU A 135 8.18 -7.73 -7.62
CA LEU A 135 8.68 -6.39 -7.29
C LEU A 135 9.91 -6.46 -6.38
N ASP A 136 9.93 -7.39 -5.45
CA ASP A 136 11.10 -7.60 -4.59
C ASP A 136 12.33 -8.16 -5.36
N GLU A 137 12.11 -8.94 -6.41
CA GLU A 137 13.16 -9.47 -7.27
C GLU A 137 13.70 -8.43 -8.28
N LEU A 138 12.84 -7.56 -8.79
CA LEU A 138 13.12 -6.73 -9.96
C LEU A 138 13.59 -5.32 -9.63
N ILE A 139 13.28 -4.80 -8.44
CA ILE A 139 13.66 -3.44 -8.04
C ILE A 139 15.00 -3.50 -7.28
N PRO A 140 16.08 -2.90 -7.79
CA PRO A 140 17.36 -2.84 -7.07
C PRO A 140 17.21 -2.05 -5.76
N ALA A 141 17.90 -2.50 -4.71
CA ALA A 141 18.00 -1.74 -3.48
C ALA A 141 18.57 -0.34 -3.79
N GLY A 142 17.80 0.71 -3.48
CA GLY A 142 18.20 2.11 -3.72
C GLY A 142 17.48 2.82 -4.87
N THR A 143 16.60 2.15 -5.61
CA THR A 143 15.77 2.82 -6.62
C THR A 143 14.46 3.28 -6.00
N ALA A 144 14.29 4.58 -5.83
CA ALA A 144 13.11 5.17 -5.17
C ALA A 144 11.85 5.21 -6.05
N SER A 145 11.93 4.81 -7.31
CA SER A 145 10.78 4.85 -8.22
C SER A 145 10.73 3.61 -9.12
N CYS A 146 9.59 2.96 -9.15
CA CYS A 146 9.27 1.93 -10.12
C CYS A 146 8.22 2.47 -11.08
N ALA A 147 8.61 2.72 -12.33
CA ALA A 147 7.66 2.98 -13.39
C ALA A 147 7.04 1.65 -13.85
N VAL A 148 5.78 1.45 -13.53
CA VAL A 148 5.00 0.34 -14.09
C VAL A 148 4.42 0.81 -15.42
N ARG A 149 4.86 0.24 -16.55
CA ARG A 149 4.21 0.45 -17.84
C ARG A 149 2.94 -0.38 -17.89
N LEU A 150 1.82 0.29 -18.07
CA LEU A 150 0.51 -0.32 -18.30
C LEU A 150 0.22 -0.31 -19.82
N ASP A 151 0.90 -1.14 -20.58
CA ASP A 151 0.65 -1.32 -22.02
C ASP A 151 -0.13 -2.64 -22.24
N GLY A 152 -1.36 -2.73 -21.70
CA GLY A 152 -2.24 -3.89 -21.92
C GLY A 152 -1.75 -5.25 -21.39
N ALA A 153 -0.51 -5.33 -20.92
CA ALA A 153 0.09 -6.43 -20.18
C ALA A 153 1.07 -5.84 -19.18
N PHE A 154 1.09 -6.33 -17.94
CA PHE A 154 2.08 -5.96 -16.93
C PHE A 154 3.46 -6.46 -17.37
N GLU A 155 4.24 -5.62 -18.02
CA GLU A 155 5.63 -5.90 -18.33
C GLU A 155 6.52 -5.17 -17.33
N LEU A 156 7.10 -5.93 -16.38
CA LEU A 156 8.07 -5.43 -15.41
C LEU A 156 9.46 -5.42 -16.07
N VAL A 157 10.02 -4.24 -16.26
CA VAL A 157 11.37 -4.07 -16.79
C VAL A 157 12.40 -4.36 -15.71
N ARG A 158 13.29 -5.29 -16.00
CA ARG A 158 14.31 -5.88 -15.11
C ARG A 158 15.43 -4.87 -14.78
N ALA A 159 15.68 -4.64 -13.50
CA ALA A 159 16.93 -4.05 -13.03
C ALA A 159 17.67 -5.04 -12.09
N ARG A 160 19.01 -5.08 -12.20
CA ARG A 160 19.86 -6.09 -11.55
C ARG A 160 19.80 -6.07 -10.03
N SER A 161 19.75 -7.25 -9.43
CA SER A 161 19.76 -7.51 -8.00
C SER A 161 21.10 -7.16 -7.32
N VAL A 162 21.02 -6.57 -6.12
CA VAL A 162 22.12 -6.45 -5.16
C VAL A 162 21.92 -7.49 -4.06
N PRO A 163 22.99 -8.19 -3.59
CA PRO A 163 22.85 -9.28 -2.62
C PRO A 163 22.32 -8.80 -1.26
N ARG A 164 21.44 -9.61 -0.65
CA ARG A 164 21.01 -9.44 0.75
C ARG A 164 22.21 -9.44 1.69
N GLN A 165 22.41 -8.36 2.44
CA GLN A 165 23.20 -8.44 3.67
C GLN A 165 22.32 -9.04 4.76
N GLN A 166 22.67 -10.24 5.20
CA GLN A 166 22.07 -10.83 6.40
C GLN A 166 22.44 -9.97 7.62
N PRO A 167 21.48 -9.64 8.50
CA PRO A 167 21.82 -9.01 9.77
C PRO A 167 22.61 -10.02 10.63
N PRO A 168 23.61 -9.53 11.38
CA PRO A 168 24.37 -10.39 12.27
C PRO A 168 23.55 -10.70 13.51
N TYR A 169 22.89 -11.85 13.54
CA TYR A 169 22.40 -12.42 14.78
C TYR A 169 23.43 -13.43 15.28
N ARG A 170 24.08 -13.08 16.36
CA ARG A 170 24.62 -13.96 17.40
C ARG A 170 24.01 -13.54 18.72
#